data_83f2fd4610456e7814002cced046aa3c
#
_entry.id   83f2fd4610456e7814002cced046aa3c
#
_cell.length_a   1.000
_cell.length_b   1.000
_cell.length_c   1.000
_cell.angle_alpha   90.00
_cell.angle_beta   90.00
_cell.angle_gamma   90.00
#
_symmetry.space_group_name_H-M   'P 1'
#
loop_
_entity.id
_entity.type
_entity.pdbx_description
1 polymer ?
#
loop_
_entity_poly.entity_id
_entity_poly.type
_entity_poly.pdbx_seq_one_letter_code
_entity_poly.pdbx_strand_id
1 'polypeptide(L)'
;MTTIPTIDLVDALASEYADKSPSEILELALSQEGEIAISFSGAEDVVLIDMASHLGKQFRVFSLDTGRLHAETYQFIDQVRKHYNIDIEICFPETETMQKLVTEKGFFSFYQDGHKECCGIRKVQPLRKKLATLDGWITGQRKDQSPGTRNEIPVVEADAGFSGPGKQLIKYNPLANWSSADVWNYIRMMEIPYNPLHERGFISIGCEPCTRPVLPNQHEREGRWWWEEATHKECGLHAGNLKK
;
A
#
# COMPACT_ATOMS: atom_id res chain seq x y z
N MET A 1 4.47 -10.95 27.54
CA MET A 1 3.05 -10.61 27.29
C MET A 1 3.07 -9.31 26.51
N THR A 2 2.87 -9.40 25.20
CA THR A 2 2.82 -8.22 24.31
C THR A 2 1.59 -7.42 24.70
N THR A 3 1.79 -6.24 25.25
CA THR A 3 0.67 -5.35 25.61
C THR A 3 0.10 -4.79 24.30
N ILE A 4 -1.10 -5.21 23.94
CA ILE A 4 -1.82 -4.63 22.80
C ILE A 4 -2.00 -3.13 23.11
N PRO A 5 -1.54 -2.21 22.24
CA PRO A 5 -1.74 -0.78 22.47
C PRO A 5 -3.24 -0.50 22.59
N THR A 6 -3.64 0.24 23.59
CA THR A 6 -5.04 0.69 23.71
C THR A 6 -5.33 1.76 22.66
N ILE A 7 -6.60 1.97 22.30
CA ILE A 7 -7.01 3.03 21.36
C ILE A 7 -6.45 4.39 21.83
N ASP A 8 -6.55 4.67 23.12
CA ASP A 8 -6.03 5.92 23.72
C ASP A 8 -4.51 6.10 23.48
N LEU A 9 -3.73 5.01 23.48
CA LEU A 9 -2.30 5.07 23.19
C LEU A 9 -2.05 5.34 21.70
N VAL A 10 -2.83 4.77 20.80
CA VAL A 10 -2.70 5.03 19.35
C VAL A 10 -3.04 6.47 19.03
N ASP A 11 -4.10 7.02 19.62
CA ASP A 11 -4.50 8.42 19.44
C ASP A 11 -3.45 9.39 20.02
N ALA A 12 -2.85 9.04 21.15
CA ALA A 12 -1.74 9.80 21.70
C ALA A 12 -0.51 9.81 20.78
N LEU A 13 -0.12 8.65 20.22
CA LEU A 13 0.96 8.54 19.24
C LEU A 13 0.65 9.31 17.96
N ALA A 14 -0.59 9.20 17.44
CA ALA A 14 -1.02 9.95 16.27
C ALA A 14 -0.86 11.47 16.46
N SER A 15 -1.20 11.96 17.65
CA SER A 15 -1.08 13.37 18.02
C SER A 15 0.38 13.80 18.21
N GLU A 16 1.18 13.01 18.92
CA GLU A 16 2.60 13.30 19.19
C GLU A 16 3.44 13.32 17.89
N TYR A 17 3.13 12.41 16.98
CA TYR A 17 3.88 12.24 15.72
C TYR A 17 3.27 12.97 14.52
N ALA A 18 2.21 13.74 14.70
CA ALA A 18 1.47 14.39 13.62
C ALA A 18 2.36 15.23 12.68
N ASP A 19 3.34 15.94 13.25
CA ASP A 19 4.26 16.83 12.52
C ASP A 19 5.70 16.29 12.43
N LYS A 20 5.92 15.03 12.81
CA LYS A 20 7.23 14.38 12.76
C LYS A 20 7.62 14.02 11.32
N SER A 21 8.92 13.93 11.07
CA SER A 21 9.46 13.49 9.78
C SER A 21 9.10 12.04 9.50
N PRO A 22 9.04 11.63 8.21
CA PRO A 22 8.82 10.24 7.84
C PRO A 22 9.79 9.25 8.51
N SER A 23 11.05 9.64 8.66
CA SER A 23 12.06 8.79 9.32
C SER A 23 11.79 8.60 10.80
N GLU A 24 11.32 9.62 11.52
CA GLU A 24 10.95 9.51 12.93
C GLU A 24 9.73 8.59 13.11
N ILE A 25 8.72 8.72 12.23
CA ILE A 25 7.53 7.86 12.28
C ILE A 25 7.88 6.41 11.91
N LEU A 26 8.77 6.22 10.94
CA LEU A 26 9.25 4.91 10.54
C LEU A 26 10.08 4.27 11.68
N GLU A 27 10.92 5.05 12.35
CA GLU A 27 11.69 4.61 13.52
C GLU A 27 10.76 4.21 14.68
N LEU A 28 9.72 4.99 14.95
CA LEU A 28 8.68 4.62 15.91
C LEU A 28 8.09 3.25 15.56
N ALA A 29 7.64 3.07 14.32
CA ALA A 29 7.04 1.81 13.88
C ALA A 29 7.98 0.63 14.06
N LEU A 30 9.21 0.74 13.56
CA LEU A 30 10.21 -0.35 13.60
C LEU A 30 10.82 -0.58 15.00
N SER A 31 10.51 0.26 15.99
CA SER A 31 10.92 0.09 17.38
C SER A 31 9.86 -0.58 18.24
N GLN A 32 8.65 -0.79 17.71
CA GLN A 32 7.61 -1.48 18.46
C GLN A 32 7.92 -2.96 18.59
N GLU A 33 7.48 -3.55 19.70
CA GLU A 33 7.47 -5.00 19.86
C GLU A 33 6.43 -5.63 18.93
N GLY A 34 6.74 -6.81 18.38
CA GLY A 34 5.82 -7.58 17.53
C GLY A 34 6.23 -7.61 16.07
N GLU A 35 5.33 -8.16 15.26
CA GLU A 35 5.55 -8.40 13.84
C GLU A 35 5.08 -7.18 13.02
N ILE A 36 6.04 -6.40 12.51
CA ILE A 36 5.75 -5.22 11.69
C ILE A 36 6.37 -5.39 10.31
N ALA A 37 5.63 -4.99 9.27
CA ALA A 37 6.11 -5.09 7.90
C ALA A 37 5.71 -3.87 7.04
N ILE A 38 6.56 -3.52 6.09
CA ILE A 38 6.31 -2.51 5.06
C ILE A 38 5.52 -3.19 3.93
N SER A 39 4.38 -2.62 3.56
CA SER A 39 3.65 -2.99 2.35
C SER A 39 4.32 -2.33 1.15
N PHE A 40 4.68 -3.11 0.14
CA PHE A 40 5.38 -2.62 -1.04
C PHE A 40 4.57 -2.81 -2.32
N SER A 41 4.30 -1.71 -3.03
CA SER A 41 3.58 -1.74 -4.30
C SER A 41 4.02 -0.66 -5.30
N GLY A 42 4.66 0.41 -4.85
CA GLY A 42 4.94 1.56 -5.71
C GLY A 42 6.06 2.47 -5.22
N ALA A 43 6.08 3.69 -5.77
CA ALA A 43 7.12 4.68 -5.55
C ALA A 43 7.20 5.14 -4.09
N GLU A 44 6.07 5.38 -3.45
CA GLU A 44 6.01 5.76 -2.04
C GLU A 44 6.62 4.70 -1.13
N ASP A 45 6.33 3.44 -1.44
CA ASP A 45 6.76 2.34 -0.58
C ASP A 45 8.26 2.06 -0.72
N VAL A 46 8.87 2.28 -1.92
CA VAL A 46 10.32 2.15 -2.05
C VAL A 46 11.07 3.26 -1.31
N VAL A 47 10.49 4.47 -1.21
CA VAL A 47 11.01 5.53 -0.33
C VAL A 47 11.06 5.07 1.11
N LEU A 48 10.02 4.39 1.60
CA LEU A 48 9.99 3.84 2.96
C LEU A 48 11.02 2.72 3.17
N ILE A 49 11.23 1.87 2.15
CA ILE A 49 12.27 0.82 2.18
C ILE A 49 13.67 1.46 2.26
N ASP A 50 13.90 2.50 1.46
CA ASP A 50 15.17 3.24 1.48
C ASP A 50 15.43 3.86 2.86
N MET A 51 14.47 4.61 3.40
CA MET A 51 14.58 5.20 4.73
C MET A 51 14.81 4.13 5.80
N ALA A 52 14.09 3.00 5.76
CA ALA A 52 14.25 1.90 6.70
C ALA A 52 15.65 1.29 6.64
N SER A 53 16.24 1.17 5.45
CA SER A 53 17.59 0.65 5.26
C SER A 53 18.66 1.51 5.93
N HIS A 54 18.41 2.83 6.04
CA HIS A 54 19.32 3.78 6.69
C HIS A 54 19.16 3.86 8.22
N LEU A 55 18.05 3.34 8.78
CA LEU A 55 17.84 3.34 10.23
C LEU A 55 18.64 2.26 10.98
N GLY A 56 19.27 1.32 10.27
CA GLY A 56 20.04 0.25 10.88
C GLY A 56 19.19 -0.74 11.70
N LYS A 57 17.87 -0.73 11.51
CA LYS A 57 16.92 -1.64 12.14
C LYS A 57 16.53 -2.77 11.19
N GLN A 58 16.20 -3.94 11.73
CA GLN A 58 15.62 -5.00 10.92
C GLN A 58 14.18 -4.62 10.55
N PHE A 59 13.81 -4.85 9.31
CA PHE A 59 12.46 -4.65 8.80
C PHE A 59 12.07 -5.76 7.83
N ARG A 60 10.79 -5.96 7.68
CA ARG A 60 10.20 -6.92 6.74
C ARG A 60 9.43 -6.18 5.67
N VAL A 61 9.41 -6.76 4.48
CA VAL A 61 8.68 -6.22 3.33
C VAL A 61 7.78 -7.31 2.76
N PHE A 62 6.56 -6.94 2.39
CA PHE A 62 5.67 -7.82 1.64
C PHE A 62 5.06 -7.08 0.46
N SER A 63 4.73 -7.81 -0.59
CA SER A 63 4.05 -7.29 -1.76
C SER A 63 2.91 -8.23 -2.18
N LEU A 64 1.86 -7.67 -2.79
CA LEU A 64 0.74 -8.45 -3.30
C LEU A 64 0.95 -8.75 -4.79
N ASP A 65 1.08 -10.01 -5.15
CA ASP A 65 0.96 -10.41 -6.55
C ASP A 65 -0.48 -10.83 -6.87
N THR A 66 -1.11 -10.06 -7.70
CA THR A 66 -2.50 -10.33 -8.14
C THR A 66 -2.59 -11.36 -9.25
N GLY A 67 -1.45 -11.85 -9.77
CA GLY A 67 -1.33 -12.65 -10.99
C GLY A 67 -1.63 -11.85 -12.26
N ARG A 68 -1.64 -10.49 -12.17
CA ARG A 68 -1.94 -9.57 -13.28
C ARG A 68 -1.17 -8.27 -13.19
N LEU A 69 0.01 -8.29 -12.57
CA LEU A 69 0.87 -7.12 -12.55
C LEU A 69 1.51 -6.93 -13.93
N HIS A 70 1.94 -5.70 -14.21
CA HIS A 70 2.78 -5.42 -15.38
C HIS A 70 4.12 -6.15 -15.26
N ALA A 71 4.71 -6.54 -16.38
CA ALA A 71 6.05 -7.13 -16.41
C ALA A 71 7.10 -6.23 -15.76
N GLU A 72 6.99 -4.92 -15.98
CA GLU A 72 7.83 -3.89 -15.37
C GLU A 72 7.68 -3.85 -13.84
N THR A 73 6.51 -4.16 -13.30
CA THR A 73 6.31 -4.24 -11.84
C THR A 73 7.05 -5.43 -11.24
N TYR A 74 7.03 -6.60 -11.88
CA TYR A 74 7.82 -7.75 -11.44
C TYR A 74 9.33 -7.46 -11.48
N GLN A 75 9.79 -6.82 -12.57
CA GLN A 75 11.20 -6.40 -12.70
C GLN A 75 11.58 -5.40 -11.61
N PHE A 76 10.70 -4.46 -11.31
CA PHE A 76 10.91 -3.46 -10.26
C PHE A 76 10.99 -4.10 -8.87
N ILE A 77 10.11 -5.05 -8.54
CA ILE A 77 10.17 -5.79 -7.27
C ILE A 77 11.52 -6.51 -7.14
N ASP A 78 11.97 -7.20 -8.20
CA ASP A 78 13.25 -7.91 -8.19
C ASP A 78 14.46 -6.95 -8.12
N GLN A 79 14.36 -5.77 -8.77
CA GLN A 79 15.37 -4.72 -8.68
C GLN A 79 15.49 -4.16 -7.26
N VAL A 80 14.37 -3.84 -6.59
CA VAL A 80 14.35 -3.37 -5.21
C VAL A 80 14.93 -4.41 -4.27
N ARG A 81 14.50 -5.68 -4.40
CA ARG A 81 15.03 -6.79 -3.62
C ARG A 81 16.56 -6.88 -3.71
N LYS A 82 17.11 -6.77 -4.90
CA LYS A 82 18.57 -6.82 -5.14
C LYS A 82 19.29 -5.57 -4.64
N HIS A 83 18.71 -4.39 -4.88
CA HIS A 83 19.32 -3.10 -4.54
C HIS A 83 19.55 -2.96 -3.03
N TYR A 84 18.54 -3.33 -2.23
CA TYR A 84 18.61 -3.26 -0.76
C TYR A 84 19.09 -4.57 -0.10
N ASN A 85 19.33 -5.63 -0.88
CA ASN A 85 19.67 -6.96 -0.39
C ASN A 85 18.70 -7.46 0.71
N ILE A 86 17.40 -7.37 0.42
CA ILE A 86 16.31 -7.75 1.33
C ILE A 86 15.45 -8.88 0.75
N ASP A 87 14.76 -9.59 1.62
CA ASP A 87 13.69 -10.49 1.23
C ASP A 87 12.36 -9.73 1.12
N ILE A 88 11.61 -9.98 0.04
CA ILE A 88 10.27 -9.46 -0.15
C ILE A 88 9.30 -10.64 -0.20
N GLU A 89 8.45 -10.76 0.81
CA GLU A 89 7.42 -11.80 0.85
C GLU A 89 6.32 -11.50 -0.18
N ILE A 90 6.07 -12.43 -1.09
CA ILE A 90 5.03 -12.26 -2.10
C ILE A 90 3.75 -12.98 -1.65
N CYS A 91 2.67 -12.22 -1.54
CA CYS A 91 1.36 -12.73 -1.13
C CYS A 91 0.49 -12.93 -2.38
N PHE A 92 0.08 -14.19 -2.62
CA PHE A 92 -0.73 -14.61 -3.78
C PHE A 92 -2.20 -14.80 -3.40
N PRO A 93 -3.13 -14.66 -4.37
CA PRO A 93 -4.51 -15.07 -4.20
C PRO A 93 -4.64 -16.59 -3.99
N GLU A 94 -5.67 -17.02 -3.27
CA GLU A 94 -5.98 -18.44 -3.09
C GLU A 94 -6.41 -19.06 -4.41
N THR A 95 -5.79 -20.20 -4.77
CA THR A 95 -5.97 -20.86 -6.05
C THR A 95 -7.42 -21.26 -6.31
N GLU A 96 -8.09 -21.87 -5.33
CA GLU A 96 -9.48 -22.34 -5.47
C GLU A 96 -10.44 -21.17 -5.75
N THR A 97 -10.30 -20.07 -5.00
CA THR A 97 -11.14 -18.87 -5.19
C THR A 97 -10.90 -18.25 -6.57
N MET A 98 -9.63 -18.26 -7.01
CA MET A 98 -9.28 -17.78 -8.35
C MET A 98 -9.84 -18.66 -9.47
N GLN A 99 -9.74 -19.97 -9.34
CA GLN A 99 -10.29 -20.92 -10.31
C GLN A 99 -11.80 -20.75 -10.43
N LYS A 100 -12.49 -20.65 -9.28
CA LYS A 100 -13.95 -20.41 -9.25
C LYS A 100 -14.32 -19.14 -10.00
N LEU A 101 -13.69 -17.99 -9.68
CA LEU A 101 -13.96 -16.71 -10.37
C LEU A 101 -13.79 -16.84 -11.89
N VAL A 102 -12.66 -17.44 -12.33
CA VAL A 102 -12.34 -17.54 -13.76
C VAL A 102 -13.27 -18.51 -14.46
N THR A 103 -13.62 -19.64 -13.84
CA THR A 103 -14.53 -20.63 -14.43
C THR A 103 -15.95 -20.09 -14.57
N GLU A 104 -16.45 -19.38 -13.57
CA GLU A 104 -17.84 -18.87 -13.56
C GLU A 104 -18.01 -17.60 -14.39
N LYS A 105 -17.02 -16.69 -14.39
CA LYS A 105 -17.16 -15.34 -14.95
C LYS A 105 -16.14 -14.96 -16.01
N GLY A 106 -15.10 -15.79 -16.20
CA GLY A 106 -14.01 -15.51 -17.14
C GLY A 106 -12.96 -14.54 -16.59
N PHE A 107 -11.95 -14.29 -17.41
CA PHE A 107 -10.79 -13.48 -16.99
C PHE A 107 -11.06 -11.98 -16.88
N PHE A 108 -12.08 -11.45 -17.53
CA PHE A 108 -12.31 -10.02 -17.72
C PHE A 108 -13.67 -9.53 -17.22
N SER A 109 -14.34 -10.31 -16.36
CA SER A 109 -15.64 -9.97 -15.78
C SER A 109 -15.68 -8.61 -15.08
N PHE A 110 -14.55 -8.15 -14.54
CA PHE A 110 -14.45 -6.86 -13.88
C PHE A 110 -14.72 -5.64 -14.79
N TYR A 111 -14.67 -5.80 -16.11
CA TYR A 111 -15.11 -4.74 -17.02
C TYR A 111 -16.64 -4.59 -17.07
N GLN A 112 -17.38 -5.65 -16.75
CA GLN A 112 -18.84 -5.69 -16.74
C GLN A 112 -19.41 -5.58 -15.33
N ASP A 113 -18.85 -6.34 -14.39
CA ASP A 113 -19.34 -6.46 -13.00
C ASP A 113 -18.72 -5.40 -12.06
N GLY A 114 -17.78 -4.58 -12.56
CA GLY A 114 -16.94 -3.71 -11.75
C GLY A 114 -15.77 -4.43 -11.06
N HIS A 115 -14.82 -3.65 -10.58
CA HIS A 115 -13.54 -4.19 -10.08
C HIS A 115 -13.61 -4.85 -8.69
N LYS A 116 -14.66 -4.59 -7.90
CA LYS A 116 -14.69 -4.92 -6.45
C LYS A 116 -14.51 -6.40 -6.16
N GLU A 117 -15.21 -7.28 -6.85
CA GLU A 117 -15.09 -8.73 -6.64
C GLU A 117 -13.68 -9.23 -7.01
N CYS A 118 -13.19 -8.86 -8.18
CA CYS A 118 -11.85 -9.23 -8.63
C CYS A 118 -10.77 -8.72 -7.66
N CYS A 119 -10.86 -7.45 -7.22
CA CYS A 119 -9.94 -6.89 -6.21
C CYS A 119 -10.12 -7.56 -4.85
N GLY A 120 -11.34 -7.90 -4.46
CA GLY A 120 -11.61 -8.66 -3.24
C GLY A 120 -10.80 -9.94 -3.18
N ILE A 121 -10.88 -10.73 -4.24
CA ILE A 121 -10.20 -12.02 -4.34
C ILE A 121 -8.69 -11.86 -4.51
N ARG A 122 -8.25 -10.97 -5.42
CA ARG A 122 -6.84 -10.87 -5.81
C ARG A 122 -5.97 -10.03 -4.90
N LYS A 123 -6.58 -9.15 -4.09
CA LYS A 123 -5.86 -8.17 -3.25
C LYS A 123 -6.30 -8.21 -1.80
N VAL A 124 -7.62 -8.01 -1.55
CA VAL A 124 -8.10 -7.82 -0.17
C VAL A 124 -7.97 -9.09 0.66
N GLN A 125 -8.31 -10.25 0.10
CA GLN A 125 -8.15 -11.53 0.80
C GLN A 125 -6.69 -11.87 1.11
N PRO A 126 -5.72 -11.83 0.16
CA PRO A 126 -4.31 -12.03 0.46
C PRO A 126 -3.77 -11.01 1.47
N LEU A 127 -4.15 -9.73 1.36
CA LEU A 127 -3.76 -8.72 2.33
C LEU A 127 -4.30 -9.05 3.72
N ARG A 128 -5.57 -9.39 3.85
CA ARG A 128 -6.19 -9.77 5.13
C ARG A 128 -5.46 -10.96 5.76
N LYS A 129 -5.13 -11.98 4.98
CA LYS A 129 -4.36 -13.15 5.43
C LYS A 129 -2.99 -12.73 5.94
N LYS A 130 -2.29 -11.85 5.22
CA LYS A 130 -0.98 -11.33 5.64
C LYS A 130 -1.09 -10.50 6.90
N LEU A 131 -2.00 -9.53 6.95
CA LEU A 131 -2.15 -8.62 8.09
C LEU A 131 -2.59 -9.33 9.36
N ALA A 132 -3.29 -10.46 9.25
CA ALA A 132 -3.62 -11.29 10.42
C ALA A 132 -2.36 -11.84 11.15
N THR A 133 -1.23 -11.94 10.47
CA THR A 133 0.06 -12.38 11.04
C THR A 133 0.89 -11.24 11.63
N LEU A 134 0.47 -9.99 11.45
CA LEU A 134 1.22 -8.79 11.85
C LEU A 134 0.54 -8.08 13.01
N ASP A 135 1.33 -7.40 13.84
CA ASP A 135 0.87 -6.48 14.88
C ASP A 135 0.79 -5.04 14.36
N GLY A 136 1.55 -4.72 13.34
CA GLY A 136 1.48 -3.44 12.64
C GLY A 136 1.96 -3.53 11.19
N TRP A 137 1.58 -2.54 10.39
CA TRP A 137 2.04 -2.41 9.02
C TRP A 137 2.28 -0.96 8.63
N ILE A 138 3.21 -0.77 7.69
CA ILE A 138 3.66 0.53 7.24
C ILE A 138 3.25 0.69 5.77
N THR A 139 2.67 1.84 5.44
CA THR A 139 2.16 2.13 4.09
C THR A 139 2.66 3.46 3.57
N GLY A 140 2.82 3.56 2.25
CA GLY A 140 3.14 4.80 1.55
C GLY A 140 1.91 5.69 1.27
N GLN A 141 0.84 5.60 2.06
CA GLN A 141 -0.32 6.46 1.87
C GLN A 141 0.00 7.93 2.12
N ARG A 142 -0.55 8.79 1.27
CA ARG A 142 -0.44 10.25 1.35
C ARG A 142 -1.82 10.91 1.30
N LYS A 143 -2.00 12.02 1.99
CA LYS A 143 -3.26 12.77 2.02
C LYS A 143 -3.68 13.27 0.63
N ASP A 144 -2.72 13.67 -0.19
CA ASP A 144 -2.98 14.22 -1.51
C ASP A 144 -3.27 13.18 -2.62
N GLN A 145 -3.04 11.88 -2.34
CA GLN A 145 -3.27 10.82 -3.34
C GLN A 145 -4.73 10.66 -3.77
N SER A 146 -5.68 10.97 -2.90
CA SER A 146 -7.12 10.81 -3.19
C SER A 146 -7.94 11.82 -2.40
N PRO A 147 -8.19 13.00 -2.97
CA PRO A 147 -9.06 14.00 -2.36
C PRO A 147 -10.44 13.40 -2.04
N GLY A 148 -10.87 13.53 -0.79
CA GLY A 148 -12.14 12.99 -0.30
C GLY A 148 -12.05 11.64 0.41
N THR A 149 -11.10 10.75 0.09
CA THR A 149 -10.96 9.47 0.79
C THR A 149 -9.71 9.40 1.67
N ARG A 150 -8.72 10.29 1.46
CA ARG A 150 -7.45 10.26 2.18
C ARG A 150 -7.05 11.57 2.84
N ASN A 151 -7.84 12.63 2.73
CA ASN A 151 -7.51 13.97 3.24
C ASN A 151 -7.14 14.02 4.73
N GLU A 152 -7.69 13.10 5.53
CA GLU A 152 -7.54 13.08 6.98
C GLU A 152 -6.78 11.84 7.49
N ILE A 153 -5.94 11.23 6.64
CA ILE A 153 -5.14 10.07 7.06
C ILE A 153 -4.17 10.50 8.16
N PRO A 154 -4.24 9.92 9.37
CA PRO A 154 -3.26 10.18 10.40
C PRO A 154 -1.95 9.43 10.11
N VAL A 155 -0.87 9.89 10.72
CA VAL A 155 0.45 9.23 10.62
C VAL A 155 0.51 7.89 11.33
N VAL A 156 -0.33 7.70 12.35
CA VAL A 156 -0.53 6.43 13.08
C VAL A 156 -2.02 6.24 13.31
N GLU A 157 -2.54 5.06 13.07
CA GLU A 157 -3.95 4.73 13.28
C GLU A 157 -4.16 3.27 13.69
N ALA A 158 -5.24 3.01 14.41
CA ALA A 158 -5.77 1.65 14.55
C ALA A 158 -6.48 1.27 13.24
N ASP A 159 -6.03 0.22 12.57
CA ASP A 159 -6.66 -0.22 11.33
C ASP A 159 -7.93 -1.02 11.59
N ALA A 160 -9.05 -0.33 11.74
CA ALA A 160 -10.35 -0.96 11.99
C ALA A 160 -10.81 -1.88 10.86
N GLY A 161 -10.31 -1.68 9.62
CA GLY A 161 -10.68 -2.49 8.45
C GLY A 161 -10.07 -3.89 8.46
N PHE A 162 -8.93 -4.04 9.14
CA PHE A 162 -8.17 -5.28 9.18
C PHE A 162 -7.90 -5.81 10.59
N SER A 163 -8.26 -5.09 11.63
CA SER A 163 -8.25 -5.61 13.00
C SER A 163 -9.21 -6.79 13.15
N GLY A 164 -8.79 -7.79 13.90
CA GLY A 164 -9.58 -8.99 14.19
C GLY A 164 -10.12 -9.01 15.62
N PRO A 165 -10.96 -9.99 15.99
CA PRO A 165 -11.40 -10.17 17.37
C PRO A 165 -10.22 -10.33 18.32
N GLY A 166 -10.10 -9.45 19.30
CA GLY A 166 -9.04 -9.49 20.30
C GLY A 166 -7.63 -9.10 19.81
N LYS A 167 -7.51 -8.63 18.55
CA LYS A 167 -6.25 -8.15 17.98
C LYS A 167 -6.45 -6.81 17.30
N GLN A 168 -5.79 -5.76 17.81
CA GLN A 168 -5.73 -4.46 17.19
C GLN A 168 -4.49 -4.41 16.28
N LEU A 169 -4.71 -4.10 15.01
CA LEU A 169 -3.64 -3.87 14.04
C LEU A 169 -3.33 -2.37 13.99
N ILE A 170 -2.06 -2.01 14.11
CA ILE A 170 -1.62 -0.63 13.99
C ILE A 170 -1.14 -0.36 12.58
N LYS A 171 -1.56 0.76 12.02
CA LYS A 171 -1.12 1.21 10.70
C LYS A 171 -0.34 2.50 10.83
N TYR A 172 0.83 2.52 10.21
CA TYR A 172 1.73 3.66 10.16
C TYR A 172 1.77 4.21 8.74
N ASN A 173 1.58 5.51 8.59
CA ASN A 173 1.59 6.22 7.31
C ASN A 173 2.68 7.32 7.35
N PRO A 174 3.98 6.98 7.29
CA PRO A 174 5.05 7.97 7.48
C PRO A 174 5.02 9.09 6.46
N LEU A 175 4.54 8.82 5.24
CA LEU A 175 4.44 9.79 4.16
C LEU A 175 3.10 10.54 4.11
N ALA A 176 2.24 10.41 5.14
CA ALA A 176 0.89 10.99 5.14
C ALA A 176 0.86 12.48 4.76
N ASN A 177 1.85 13.26 5.23
CA ASN A 177 1.94 14.69 5.00
C ASN A 177 2.79 15.09 3.77
N TRP A 178 3.38 14.11 3.06
CA TRP A 178 4.19 14.38 1.87
C TRP A 178 3.33 14.59 0.63
N SER A 179 3.76 15.50 -0.22
CA SER A 179 3.21 15.65 -1.57
C SER A 179 3.85 14.63 -2.53
N SER A 180 3.24 14.47 -3.71
CA SER A 180 3.85 13.71 -4.80
C SER A 180 5.22 14.27 -5.19
N ALA A 181 5.37 15.60 -5.15
CA ALA A 181 6.65 16.26 -5.45
C ALA A 181 7.74 15.88 -4.43
N ASP A 182 7.42 15.78 -3.14
CA ASP A 182 8.37 15.38 -2.10
C ASP A 182 8.87 13.95 -2.33
N VAL A 183 7.96 13.02 -2.64
CA VAL A 183 8.31 11.63 -2.98
C VAL A 183 9.28 11.58 -4.17
N TRP A 184 8.96 12.27 -5.27
CA TRP A 184 9.80 12.24 -6.46
C TRP A 184 11.11 13.01 -6.30
N ASN A 185 11.16 14.06 -5.47
CA ASN A 185 12.39 14.74 -5.11
C ASN A 185 13.30 13.81 -4.32
N TYR A 186 12.76 13.08 -3.35
CA TYR A 186 13.50 12.10 -2.59
C TYR A 186 14.05 10.99 -3.49
N ILE A 187 13.22 10.39 -4.36
CA ILE A 187 13.62 9.33 -5.30
C ILE A 187 14.80 9.79 -6.16
N ARG A 188 14.74 11.01 -6.71
CA ARG A 188 15.82 11.56 -7.55
C ARG A 188 17.07 11.89 -6.76
N MET A 189 16.92 12.47 -5.58
CA MET A 189 18.05 12.87 -4.73
C MET A 189 18.85 11.66 -4.21
N MET A 190 18.13 10.58 -3.87
CA MET A 190 18.74 9.37 -3.33
C MET A 190 19.04 8.32 -4.42
N GLU A 191 18.73 8.61 -5.68
CA GLU A 191 18.94 7.71 -6.84
C GLU A 191 18.32 6.31 -6.65
N ILE A 192 17.17 6.25 -5.94
CA ILE A 192 16.49 5.00 -5.67
C ILE A 192 15.78 4.43 -6.90
N PRO A 193 15.70 3.08 -7.03
CA PRO A 193 15.00 2.46 -8.14
C PRO A 193 13.49 2.76 -8.08
N TYR A 194 12.88 2.97 -9.24
CA TYR A 194 11.43 3.13 -9.38
C TYR A 194 10.93 2.39 -10.62
N ASN A 195 9.62 2.15 -10.68
CA ASN A 195 9.00 1.43 -11.78
C ASN A 195 9.08 2.27 -13.08
N PRO A 196 9.69 1.74 -14.18
CA PRO A 196 9.87 2.50 -15.42
C PRO A 196 8.56 2.88 -16.12
N LEU A 197 7.42 2.31 -15.73
CA LEU A 197 6.12 2.75 -16.21
C LEU A 197 5.83 4.22 -15.87
N HIS A 198 6.43 4.77 -14.81
CA HIS A 198 6.26 6.19 -14.48
C HIS A 198 6.78 7.11 -15.60
N GLU A 199 7.85 6.73 -16.30
CA GLU A 199 8.37 7.47 -17.46
C GLU A 199 7.42 7.45 -18.66
N ARG A 200 6.49 6.48 -18.67
CA ARG A 200 5.47 6.31 -19.70
C ARG A 200 4.11 6.92 -19.30
N GLY A 201 4.09 7.76 -18.26
CA GLY A 201 2.89 8.48 -17.81
C GLY A 201 1.97 7.69 -16.89
N PHE A 202 2.38 6.53 -16.38
CA PHE A 202 1.64 5.80 -15.36
C PHE A 202 1.97 6.39 -13.99
N ILE A 203 1.08 7.16 -13.39
CA ILE A 203 1.32 7.77 -12.08
C ILE A 203 0.93 6.80 -10.96
N SER A 204 -0.27 6.21 -11.02
CA SER A 204 -0.74 5.21 -10.06
C SER A 204 -0.78 3.84 -10.73
N ILE A 205 0.14 2.96 -10.38
CA ILE A 205 0.30 1.65 -11.02
C ILE A 205 -0.44 0.57 -10.21
N GLY A 206 -1.12 -0.32 -10.92
CA GLY A 206 -1.80 -1.49 -10.35
C GLY A 206 -1.77 -2.68 -11.31
N CYS A 207 -2.83 -3.48 -11.35
CA CYS A 207 -2.95 -4.54 -12.34
C CYS A 207 -2.93 -3.98 -13.76
N GLU A 208 -2.23 -4.65 -14.67
CA GLU A 208 -2.09 -4.24 -16.08
C GLU A 208 -3.45 -3.92 -16.75
N PRO A 209 -4.47 -4.80 -16.72
CA PRO A 209 -5.74 -4.50 -17.37
C PRO A 209 -6.55 -3.39 -16.68
N CYS A 210 -6.15 -2.97 -15.47
CA CYS A 210 -6.87 -1.97 -14.67
C CYS A 210 -6.14 -0.63 -14.58
N THR A 211 -5.06 -0.45 -15.34
CA THR A 211 -4.22 0.74 -15.25
C THR A 211 -3.85 1.24 -16.64
N ARG A 212 -3.95 2.54 -16.85
CA ARG A 212 -3.47 3.23 -18.05
C ARG A 212 -2.70 4.49 -17.67
N PRO A 213 -1.87 5.04 -18.57
CA PRO A 213 -1.25 6.33 -18.35
C PRO A 213 -2.30 7.44 -18.22
N VAL A 214 -1.95 8.51 -17.53
CA VAL A 214 -2.79 9.70 -17.37
C VAL A 214 -2.16 10.89 -18.11
N LEU A 215 -3.02 11.83 -18.52
CA LEU A 215 -2.57 13.08 -19.13
C LEU A 215 -2.07 14.06 -18.06
N PRO A 216 -1.21 15.02 -18.40
CA PRO A 216 -0.59 15.94 -17.44
C PRO A 216 -1.55 16.74 -16.55
N ASN A 217 -2.80 16.92 -16.99
CA ASN A 217 -3.85 17.65 -16.27
C ASN A 217 -4.87 16.75 -15.58
N GLN A 218 -4.64 15.43 -15.59
CA GLN A 218 -5.50 14.47 -14.93
C GLN A 218 -4.98 14.16 -13.51
N HIS A 219 -5.92 13.84 -12.61
CA HIS A 219 -5.57 13.35 -11.29
C HIS A 219 -4.84 12.00 -11.37
N GLU A 220 -3.86 11.75 -10.47
CA GLU A 220 -2.99 10.55 -10.50
C GLU A 220 -3.75 9.22 -10.54
N ARG A 221 -4.97 9.15 -10.00
CA ARG A 221 -5.79 7.94 -9.99
C ARG A 221 -6.79 7.82 -11.15
N GLU A 222 -6.87 8.78 -12.05
CA GLU A 222 -7.79 8.69 -13.19
C GLU A 222 -7.42 7.54 -14.15
N GLY A 223 -6.18 7.14 -14.19
CA GLY A 223 -5.74 5.95 -14.91
C GLY A 223 -6.19 4.62 -14.33
N ARG A 224 -6.69 4.58 -13.07
CA ARG A 224 -7.15 3.35 -12.39
C ARG A 224 -8.62 3.12 -12.68
N TRP A 225 -8.98 1.86 -13.02
CA TRP A 225 -10.36 1.47 -13.36
C TRP A 225 -11.04 2.52 -14.24
N TRP A 226 -10.36 2.88 -15.30
CA TRP A 226 -10.69 4.01 -16.18
C TRP A 226 -12.09 3.90 -16.83
N TRP A 227 -12.70 2.71 -16.80
CA TRP A 227 -14.08 2.46 -17.28
C TRP A 227 -15.14 2.71 -16.20
N GLU A 228 -14.77 2.95 -14.95
CA GLU A 228 -15.68 3.22 -13.85
C GLU A 228 -15.78 4.72 -13.53
N GLU A 229 -16.89 5.12 -12.91
CA GLU A 229 -17.04 6.48 -12.41
C GLU A 229 -16.03 6.82 -11.31
N ALA A 230 -15.63 8.09 -11.22
CA ALA A 230 -14.59 8.54 -10.29
C ALA A 230 -14.87 8.20 -8.82
N THR A 231 -16.16 8.18 -8.43
CA THR A 231 -16.61 7.89 -7.07
C THR A 231 -16.41 6.42 -6.64
N HIS A 232 -16.19 5.51 -7.59
CA HIS A 232 -16.04 4.08 -7.34
C HIS A 232 -14.58 3.58 -7.36
N LYS A 233 -13.61 4.47 -7.58
CA LYS A 233 -12.21 4.11 -7.83
C LYS A 233 -11.37 3.86 -6.57
N GLU A 234 -11.85 3.06 -5.61
CA GLU A 234 -11.06 2.62 -4.44
C GLU A 234 -11.12 1.10 -4.28
N CYS A 235 -9.97 0.46 -4.13
CA CYS A 235 -9.86 -1.01 -4.18
C CYS A 235 -10.11 -1.74 -2.84
N GLY A 236 -10.48 -1.03 -1.80
CA GLY A 236 -10.75 -1.61 -0.48
C GLY A 236 -9.52 -2.09 0.30
N LEU A 237 -8.29 -1.88 -0.21
CA LEU A 237 -7.06 -2.16 0.55
C LEU A 237 -6.94 -1.24 1.78
N HIS A 238 -7.63 -0.12 1.75
CA HIS A 238 -7.67 0.87 2.81
C HIS A 238 -9.14 1.16 3.16
N ALA A 239 -9.86 0.12 3.58
CA ALA A 239 -11.29 0.18 3.85
C ALA A 239 -11.65 1.23 4.92
N GLY A 240 -10.73 1.52 5.85
CA GLY A 240 -10.91 2.59 6.84
C GLY A 240 -11.06 4.00 6.26
N ASN A 241 -10.57 4.22 5.03
CA ASN A 241 -10.67 5.51 4.35
C ASN A 241 -11.99 5.70 3.59
N LEU A 242 -12.77 4.64 3.43
CA LEU A 242 -14.11 4.73 2.88
C LEU A 242 -15.03 5.24 4.00
N LYS A 243 -15.38 6.51 3.97
CA LYS A 243 -16.40 7.06 4.88
C LYS A 243 -17.69 6.22 4.73
N LYS A 244 -18.21 5.80 5.86
CA LYS A 244 -19.51 5.11 5.99
C LYS A 244 -20.64 6.00 5.52
#